data_8f3be937ad880c218868799c392776a4
#
_entry.id   8f3be937ad880c218868799c392776a4
#
_cell.length_a   1.000
_cell.length_b   1.000
_cell.length_c   1.000
_cell.angle_alpha   90.00
_cell.angle_beta   90.00
_cell.angle_gamma   90.00
#
_symmetry.space_group_name_H-M   'P 1'
#
loop_
_entity.id
_entity.type
_entity.pdbx_description
1 polymer ?
#
loop_
_entity_poly.entity_id
_entity_poly.type
_entity_poly.pdbx_seq_one_letter_code
_entity_poly.pdbx_strand_id
1 'polypeptide(L)'
;MPNDVSAFITPVRDLNDEPCALVKVEAPSDFAFSTPLGIVSRKDEVGEIWLYLPKGSKLLTIKHPEWGVLRDYRFSKPLESRMTYELKLKLPKPTPIIQEKHDTIVEVKTVIDTIAAPQVRQKMPLALYTLATLSFHEDGLSYGLFFALMRRHGFFIHASSNLKRIGSTEGTCNKEGYTPGSSIKPYYTGNTRHQNYTFTAGAIHHITHGFCLFEGVGYGKAATAWQQTESSGGGYLLNEDLTHKGFAAQLGVLASFNRVSIAASAITIAGKQWQGSIGIGIKIGKQKK
;
A
#
# COMPACT_ATOMS: atom_id res chain seq x y z
N MET A 1 14.13 -20.83 -23.75
CA MET A 1 14.33 -20.58 -25.20
C MET A 1 13.30 -21.37 -26.00
N PRO A 2 12.33 -20.75 -26.68
CA PRO A 2 11.27 -21.49 -27.38
C PRO A 2 11.75 -22.30 -28.60
N ASN A 3 12.91 -21.98 -29.16
CA ASN A 3 13.44 -22.62 -30.38
C ASN A 3 14.72 -23.45 -30.16
N ASP A 4 15.14 -23.65 -28.88
CA ASP A 4 16.31 -24.44 -28.56
C ASP A 4 15.92 -25.87 -28.24
N VAL A 5 16.22 -26.76 -29.18
CA VAL A 5 15.89 -28.19 -29.09
C VAL A 5 17.03 -29.06 -28.52
N SER A 6 18.08 -28.46 -27.97
CA SER A 6 19.26 -29.19 -27.48
C SER A 6 18.92 -30.27 -26.45
N ALA A 7 18.05 -29.95 -25.49
CA ALA A 7 17.58 -30.92 -24.49
C ALA A 7 16.72 -32.05 -25.07
N PHE A 8 16.12 -31.84 -26.25
CA PHE A 8 15.27 -32.81 -26.92
C PHE A 8 16.08 -33.78 -27.82
N ILE A 9 17.09 -33.25 -28.54
CA ILE A 9 17.89 -34.04 -29.50
C ILE A 9 18.86 -34.97 -28.79
N THR A 10 19.50 -34.52 -27.69
CA THR A 10 20.43 -35.33 -26.88
C THR A 10 19.97 -35.39 -25.42
N PRO A 11 18.92 -36.16 -25.12
CA PRO A 11 18.39 -36.22 -23.78
C PRO A 11 19.34 -36.93 -22.82
N VAL A 12 19.80 -36.22 -21.78
CA VAL A 12 20.46 -36.84 -20.62
C VAL A 12 19.36 -37.33 -19.67
N ARG A 13 19.53 -38.53 -19.14
CA ARG A 13 18.55 -39.16 -18.22
C ARG A 13 19.08 -39.15 -16.80
N ASP A 14 18.17 -38.98 -15.85
CA ASP A 14 18.49 -39.09 -14.42
C ASP A 14 18.54 -40.53 -13.95
N LEU A 15 18.69 -40.75 -12.64
CA LEU A 15 18.73 -42.08 -12.03
C LEU A 15 17.42 -42.86 -12.13
N ASN A 16 16.33 -42.19 -12.43
CA ASN A 16 14.99 -42.78 -12.63
C ASN A 16 14.67 -43.02 -14.10
N ASP A 17 15.67 -42.90 -14.98
CA ASP A 17 15.51 -43.00 -16.44
C ASP A 17 14.59 -41.88 -17.04
N GLU A 18 14.28 -40.81 -16.28
CA GLU A 18 13.52 -39.67 -16.77
C GLU A 18 14.47 -38.67 -17.49
N PRO A 19 14.05 -38.10 -18.64
CA PRO A 19 14.86 -37.10 -19.34
C PRO A 19 14.93 -35.80 -18.55
N CYS A 20 16.13 -35.27 -18.40
CA CYS A 20 16.41 -34.01 -17.69
C CYS A 20 15.96 -32.79 -18.44
N ALA A 21 15.85 -31.68 -17.71
CA ALA A 21 15.85 -30.33 -18.25
C ALA A 21 17.29 -29.85 -18.47
N LEU A 22 17.54 -29.04 -19.49
CA LEU A 22 18.82 -28.38 -19.74
C LEU A 22 18.74 -26.91 -19.32
N VAL A 23 19.62 -26.47 -18.43
CA VAL A 23 19.80 -25.06 -18.09
C VAL A 23 21.14 -24.60 -18.64
N LYS A 24 21.12 -23.72 -19.62
CA LYS A 24 22.31 -23.07 -20.17
C LYS A 24 22.56 -21.79 -19.35
N VAL A 25 23.73 -21.72 -18.73
CA VAL A 25 24.14 -20.58 -17.90
C VAL A 25 25.23 -19.81 -18.65
N GLU A 26 24.99 -18.56 -19.00
CA GLU A 26 26.02 -17.66 -19.54
C GLU A 26 26.96 -17.26 -18.39
N ALA A 27 28.06 -18.01 -18.25
CA ALA A 27 29.06 -17.79 -17.19
C ALA A 27 30.41 -18.44 -17.56
N PRO A 28 31.53 -17.93 -17.01
CA PRO A 28 32.82 -18.59 -17.04
C PRO A 28 32.79 -19.95 -16.30
N SER A 29 33.76 -20.81 -16.58
CA SER A 29 33.84 -22.18 -16.04
C SER A 29 34.11 -22.30 -14.55
N ASP A 30 34.50 -21.20 -13.88
CA ASP A 30 34.82 -21.13 -12.45
C ASP A 30 33.61 -21.10 -11.53
N PHE A 31 32.40 -21.01 -12.11
CA PHE A 31 31.17 -21.17 -11.36
C PHE A 31 30.89 -22.63 -10.99
N ALA A 32 30.49 -22.84 -9.74
CA ALA A 32 30.01 -24.12 -9.23
C ALA A 32 28.49 -24.04 -8.92
N PHE A 33 27.77 -25.14 -9.18
CA PHE A 33 26.33 -25.18 -9.00
C PHE A 33 25.94 -26.37 -8.11
N SER A 34 24.85 -26.24 -7.40
CA SER A 34 24.22 -27.36 -6.69
C SER A 34 22.71 -27.18 -6.59
N THR A 35 21.96 -28.28 -6.56
CA THR A 35 20.51 -28.29 -6.37
C THR A 35 20.11 -29.31 -5.33
N PRO A 36 18.97 -29.20 -4.66
CA PRO A 36 18.47 -30.22 -3.73
C PRO A 36 18.26 -31.59 -4.37
N LEU A 37 17.91 -31.64 -5.67
CA LEU A 37 17.71 -32.85 -6.43
C LEU A 37 19.01 -33.40 -7.11
N GLY A 38 20.12 -32.68 -6.92
CA GLY A 38 21.40 -32.99 -7.58
C GLY A 38 21.49 -32.47 -9.02
N ILE A 39 22.69 -32.53 -9.58
CA ILE A 39 22.99 -32.23 -10.99
C ILE A 39 23.39 -33.56 -11.65
N VAL A 40 22.65 -33.95 -12.67
CA VAL A 40 22.87 -35.23 -13.35
C VAL A 40 24.14 -35.19 -14.18
N SER A 41 24.33 -34.10 -14.93
CA SER A 41 25.52 -33.86 -15.73
C SER A 41 25.79 -32.37 -15.88
N ARG A 42 27.06 -32.01 -15.97
CA ARG A 42 27.56 -30.67 -16.30
C ARG A 42 28.47 -30.77 -17.52
N LYS A 43 28.31 -29.84 -18.46
CA LYS A 43 29.23 -29.63 -19.56
C LYS A 43 29.63 -28.19 -19.61
N ASP A 44 30.92 -27.93 -19.72
CA ASP A 44 31.45 -26.58 -19.87
C ASP A 44 31.73 -26.34 -21.37
N GLU A 45 30.96 -25.43 -21.96
CA GLU A 45 31.08 -24.98 -23.35
C GLU A 45 31.71 -23.58 -23.37
N VAL A 46 32.09 -23.12 -24.54
CA VAL A 46 32.74 -21.79 -24.67
C VAL A 46 31.74 -20.67 -24.30
N GLY A 47 31.93 -20.05 -23.12
CA GLY A 47 31.07 -18.96 -22.63
C GLY A 47 29.77 -19.40 -21.97
N GLU A 48 29.49 -20.72 -21.93
CA GLU A 48 28.26 -21.25 -21.35
C GLU A 48 28.55 -22.51 -20.51
N ILE A 49 27.78 -22.69 -19.46
CA ILE A 49 27.80 -23.92 -18.67
C ILE A 49 26.42 -24.59 -18.83
N TRP A 50 26.43 -25.83 -19.28
CA TRP A 50 25.23 -26.63 -19.48
C TRP A 50 24.99 -27.53 -18.27
N LEU A 51 23.87 -27.35 -17.60
CA LEU A 51 23.46 -28.11 -16.42
C LEU A 51 22.25 -28.97 -16.76
N TYR A 52 22.42 -30.28 -16.65
CA TYR A 52 21.31 -31.22 -16.80
C TYR A 52 20.71 -31.49 -15.41
N LEU A 53 19.51 -31.01 -15.20
CA LEU A 53 18.82 -31.03 -13.91
C LEU A 53 17.60 -31.97 -13.99
N PRO A 54 17.31 -32.72 -12.90
CA PRO A 54 16.09 -33.54 -12.85
C PRO A 54 14.84 -32.69 -13.03
N LYS A 55 13.80 -33.31 -13.63
CA LYS A 55 12.47 -32.78 -13.73
C LYS A 55 11.95 -32.30 -12.35
N GLY A 56 11.28 -31.16 -12.30
CA GLY A 56 10.73 -30.62 -11.07
C GLY A 56 11.71 -29.82 -10.22
N SER A 57 12.97 -29.66 -10.62
CA SER A 57 13.95 -28.80 -9.94
C SER A 57 13.41 -27.36 -9.86
N LYS A 58 13.41 -26.79 -8.65
CA LYS A 58 12.90 -25.43 -8.35
C LYS A 58 13.97 -24.50 -7.82
N LEU A 59 15.06 -25.04 -7.29
CA LEU A 59 16.09 -24.29 -6.59
C LEU A 59 17.46 -24.58 -7.20
N LEU A 60 18.30 -23.56 -7.32
CA LEU A 60 19.69 -23.65 -7.76
C LEU A 60 20.56 -22.80 -6.83
N THR A 61 21.61 -23.39 -6.29
CA THR A 61 22.64 -22.67 -5.57
C THR A 61 23.83 -22.45 -6.51
N ILE A 62 24.26 -21.21 -6.62
CA ILE A 62 25.35 -20.76 -7.50
C ILE A 62 26.51 -20.30 -6.63
N LYS A 63 27.72 -20.78 -6.90
CA LYS A 63 28.92 -20.47 -6.13
C LYS A 63 30.00 -19.98 -7.06
N HIS A 64 30.73 -18.94 -6.62
CA HIS A 64 31.93 -18.44 -7.30
C HIS A 64 33.03 -18.20 -6.26
N PRO A 65 34.30 -18.51 -6.54
CA PRO A 65 35.38 -18.34 -5.55
C PRO A 65 35.56 -16.90 -5.07
N GLU A 66 35.42 -15.92 -5.95
CA GLU A 66 35.60 -14.50 -5.64
C GLU A 66 34.30 -13.78 -5.25
N TRP A 67 33.15 -14.16 -5.84
CA TRP A 67 31.88 -13.46 -5.65
C TRP A 67 30.94 -14.13 -4.64
N GLY A 68 31.36 -15.23 -4.03
CA GLY A 68 30.63 -15.89 -2.96
C GLY A 68 29.53 -16.84 -3.43
N VAL A 69 28.47 -16.96 -2.64
CA VAL A 69 27.41 -17.97 -2.84
C VAL A 69 26.04 -17.33 -2.89
N LEU A 70 25.35 -17.50 -4.03
CA LEU A 70 23.92 -17.23 -4.15
C LEU A 70 23.15 -18.51 -3.82
N ARG A 71 22.54 -18.58 -2.65
CA ARG A 71 21.74 -19.73 -2.20
C ARG A 71 20.30 -19.57 -2.67
N ASP A 72 19.68 -20.72 -2.99
CA ASP A 72 18.23 -20.84 -3.23
C ASP A 72 17.68 -19.91 -4.34
N TYR A 73 18.47 -19.74 -5.43
CA TYR A 73 17.90 -19.15 -6.63
C TYR A 73 16.69 -19.98 -7.06
N ARG A 74 15.51 -19.34 -7.09
CA ARG A 74 14.25 -20.04 -7.40
C ARG A 74 13.84 -19.80 -8.84
N PHE A 75 13.69 -20.85 -9.60
CA PHE A 75 13.08 -20.79 -10.93
C PHE A 75 11.61 -20.33 -10.82
N SER A 76 11.13 -19.58 -11.80
CA SER A 76 9.76 -19.07 -11.85
C SER A 76 8.71 -20.18 -11.93
N LYS A 77 9.09 -21.30 -12.56
CA LYS A 77 8.31 -22.54 -12.64
C LYS A 77 9.23 -23.74 -12.40
N PRO A 78 8.71 -24.89 -11.94
CA PRO A 78 9.49 -26.14 -11.91
C PRO A 78 10.00 -26.46 -13.31
N LEU A 79 11.23 -26.97 -13.40
CA LEU A 79 11.83 -27.34 -14.68
C LEU A 79 11.11 -28.57 -15.26
N GLU A 80 10.79 -28.51 -16.56
CA GLU A 80 10.11 -29.60 -17.28
C GLU A 80 11.13 -30.42 -18.09
N SER A 81 10.88 -31.73 -18.21
CA SER A 81 11.71 -32.62 -19.00
C SER A 81 11.87 -32.20 -20.45
N ARG A 82 13.05 -32.41 -21.03
CA ARG A 82 13.39 -32.09 -22.43
C ARG A 82 13.25 -30.62 -22.83
N MET A 83 13.11 -29.72 -21.86
CA MET A 83 13.06 -28.29 -22.11
C MET A 83 14.43 -27.67 -21.89
N THR A 84 14.77 -26.65 -22.72
CA THR A 84 15.97 -25.84 -22.57
C THR A 84 15.63 -24.50 -21.97
N TYR A 85 16.33 -24.14 -20.89
CA TYR A 85 16.22 -22.87 -20.17
C TYR A 85 17.53 -22.10 -20.28
N GLU A 86 17.45 -20.78 -20.29
CA GLU A 86 18.61 -19.88 -20.28
C GLU A 86 18.65 -19.14 -18.95
N LEU A 87 19.81 -19.11 -18.34
CA LEU A 87 20.09 -18.36 -17.13
C LEU A 87 21.23 -17.38 -17.35
N LYS A 88 20.91 -16.08 -17.37
CA LYS A 88 21.89 -15.00 -17.51
C LYS A 88 22.29 -14.48 -16.15
N LEU A 89 23.57 -14.61 -15.81
CA LEU A 89 24.14 -14.04 -14.60
C LEU A 89 24.59 -12.60 -14.89
N LYS A 90 24.08 -11.64 -14.10
CA LYS A 90 24.63 -10.26 -14.13
C LYS A 90 25.88 -10.22 -13.28
N LEU A 91 27.02 -10.33 -13.91
CA LEU A 91 28.32 -10.26 -13.24
C LEU A 91 28.68 -8.79 -12.96
N PRO A 92 29.32 -8.49 -11.82
CA PRO A 92 29.86 -7.16 -11.55
C PRO A 92 30.94 -6.85 -12.59
N LYS A 93 30.93 -5.66 -13.18
CA LYS A 93 31.97 -5.23 -14.10
C LYS A 93 33.28 -5.05 -13.32
N PRO A 94 34.42 -5.58 -13.78
CA PRO A 94 35.69 -5.30 -13.12
C PRO A 94 35.99 -3.79 -13.25
N THR A 95 36.14 -3.13 -12.10
CA THR A 95 36.59 -1.74 -12.09
C THR A 95 38.08 -1.73 -12.42
N PRO A 96 38.55 -0.98 -13.43
CA PRO A 96 39.97 -0.89 -13.69
C PRO A 96 40.69 -0.25 -12.49
N ILE A 97 41.62 -0.98 -11.88
CA ILE A 97 42.48 -0.46 -10.84
C ILE A 97 43.54 0.41 -11.50
N ILE A 98 43.37 1.73 -11.40
CA ILE A 98 44.42 2.68 -11.72
C ILE A 98 45.39 2.63 -10.55
N GLN A 99 46.54 1.96 -10.72
CA GLN A 99 47.63 2.01 -9.77
C GLN A 99 48.34 3.36 -9.89
N GLU A 100 47.96 4.32 -9.05
CA GLU A 100 48.85 5.44 -8.73
C GLU A 100 49.81 4.98 -7.63
N LYS A 101 51.08 4.97 -7.99
CA LYS A 101 52.20 4.61 -7.11
C LYS A 101 52.49 5.80 -6.21
N HIS A 102 51.93 5.81 -5.00
CA HIS A 102 52.41 6.65 -3.91
C HIS A 102 52.62 5.80 -2.66
N ASP A 103 53.83 5.83 -2.14
CA ASP A 103 54.25 5.22 -0.88
C ASP A 103 53.47 5.84 0.29
N THR A 104 52.39 5.22 0.66
CA THR A 104 51.72 5.44 1.95
C THR A 104 50.87 4.20 2.24
N ILE A 105 50.91 3.72 3.46
CA ILE A 105 50.19 2.55 3.95
C ILE A 105 48.71 2.67 3.57
N VAL A 106 48.27 1.92 2.57
CA VAL A 106 46.89 1.88 2.13
C VAL A 106 46.18 0.74 2.87
N GLU A 107 45.31 1.09 3.79
CA GLU A 107 44.33 0.19 4.35
C GLU A 107 43.40 -0.22 3.20
N VAL A 108 43.56 -1.42 2.66
CA VAL A 108 42.70 -1.94 1.59
C VAL A 108 41.34 -2.26 2.19
N LYS A 109 40.41 -1.29 2.15
CA LYS A 109 39.01 -1.56 2.29
C LYS A 109 38.50 -2.23 1.01
N THR A 110 38.48 -3.55 1.02
CA THR A 110 37.83 -4.33 -0.03
C THR A 110 36.34 -4.05 0.07
N VAL A 111 35.84 -3.12 -0.73
CA VAL A 111 34.39 -2.97 -0.95
C VAL A 111 33.97 -4.14 -1.83
N ILE A 112 33.55 -5.23 -1.20
CA ILE A 112 32.87 -6.33 -1.88
C ILE A 112 31.48 -5.78 -2.22
N ASP A 113 31.30 -5.31 -3.47
CA ASP A 113 29.96 -5.15 -4.00
C ASP A 113 29.33 -6.54 -4.07
N THR A 114 28.74 -6.92 -2.96
CA THR A 114 27.95 -8.14 -2.85
C THR A 114 26.90 -8.09 -3.97
N ILE A 115 26.90 -9.09 -4.86
CA ILE A 115 25.78 -9.35 -5.76
C ILE A 115 24.55 -9.19 -4.89
N ALA A 116 23.75 -8.14 -5.15
CA ALA A 116 22.58 -7.89 -4.35
C ALA A 116 21.71 -9.15 -4.44
N ALA A 117 21.75 -9.95 -3.38
CA ALA A 117 20.80 -11.05 -3.23
C ALA A 117 19.44 -10.50 -3.60
N PRO A 118 18.59 -11.21 -4.36
CA PRO A 118 17.27 -10.72 -4.73
C PRO A 118 16.67 -10.18 -3.44
N GLN A 119 16.48 -8.84 -3.40
CA GLN A 119 16.01 -8.22 -2.17
C GLN A 119 14.71 -8.94 -1.84
N VAL A 120 14.77 -9.82 -0.88
CA VAL A 120 13.56 -10.37 -0.27
C VAL A 120 12.81 -9.13 0.16
N ARG A 121 11.78 -8.77 -0.61
CA ARG A 121 10.96 -7.58 -0.32
C ARG A 121 10.48 -7.76 1.10
N GLN A 122 11.20 -7.16 2.04
CA GLN A 122 10.88 -7.30 3.46
C GLN A 122 9.47 -6.77 3.61
N LYS A 123 8.58 -7.67 4.02
CA LYS A 123 7.18 -7.31 4.25
C LYS A 123 7.17 -6.15 5.23
N MET A 124 6.54 -5.05 4.87
CA MET A 124 6.38 -3.92 5.77
C MET A 124 5.69 -4.40 7.06
N PRO A 125 6.16 -3.98 8.23
CA PRO A 125 5.52 -4.34 9.48
C PRO A 125 4.10 -3.82 9.52
N LEU A 126 3.22 -4.55 10.20
CA LEU A 126 1.86 -4.09 10.44
C LEU A 126 1.90 -2.86 11.35
N ALA A 127 1.19 -1.81 10.97
CA ALA A 127 1.07 -0.58 11.74
C ALA A 127 -0.41 -0.26 11.98
N LEU A 128 -0.74 0.11 13.20
CA LEU A 128 -2.03 0.66 13.61
C LEU A 128 -1.88 2.16 13.82
N TYR A 129 -2.77 2.94 13.24
CA TYR A 129 -2.86 4.38 13.42
C TYR A 129 -4.15 4.71 14.16
N THR A 130 -4.04 5.53 15.19
CA THR A 130 -5.18 6.02 15.97
C THR A 130 -5.04 7.52 16.12
N LEU A 131 -5.98 8.29 15.57
CA LEU A 131 -5.97 9.74 15.59
C LEU A 131 -7.28 10.28 16.13
N ALA A 132 -7.19 11.34 16.94
CA ALA A 132 -8.29 12.24 17.20
C ALA A 132 -8.38 13.24 16.04
N THR A 133 -9.59 13.53 15.56
CA THR A 133 -9.82 14.41 14.41
C THR A 133 -10.74 15.56 14.77
N LEU A 134 -10.53 16.67 14.10
CA LEU A 134 -11.37 17.86 14.15
C LEU A 134 -11.79 18.19 12.72
N SER A 135 -13.08 18.21 12.47
CA SER A 135 -13.66 18.52 11.15
C SER A 135 -14.33 19.88 11.19
N PHE A 136 -14.04 20.69 10.17
CA PHE A 136 -14.55 22.05 9.98
C PHE A 136 -15.60 22.03 8.87
N HIS A 137 -16.73 22.60 9.13
CA HIS A 137 -17.83 22.77 8.18
C HIS A 137 -18.55 24.10 8.41
N GLU A 138 -19.41 24.50 7.51
CA GLU A 138 -20.09 25.82 7.54
C GLU A 138 -20.81 26.07 8.87
N ASP A 139 -21.40 25.05 9.46
CA ASP A 139 -22.18 25.15 10.71
C ASP A 139 -21.36 24.95 11.98
N GLY A 140 -20.01 24.85 11.90
CA GLY A 140 -19.13 24.76 13.04
C GLY A 140 -18.14 23.59 13.00
N LEU A 141 -17.94 22.95 14.15
CA LEU A 141 -16.92 21.92 14.35
C LEU A 141 -17.55 20.56 14.68
N SER A 142 -16.90 19.50 14.22
CA SER A 142 -17.18 18.11 14.61
C SER A 142 -15.90 17.44 15.10
N TYR A 143 -16.04 16.64 16.13
CA TYR A 143 -14.95 15.84 16.73
C TYR A 143 -15.05 14.41 16.24
N GLY A 144 -13.92 13.76 16.04
CA GLY A 144 -13.92 12.41 15.53
C GLY A 144 -12.74 11.55 15.93
N LEU A 145 -12.83 10.29 15.52
CA LEU A 145 -11.77 9.30 15.69
C LEU A 145 -11.49 8.63 14.34
N PHE A 146 -10.23 8.51 14.02
CA PHE A 146 -9.74 7.83 12.84
C PHE A 146 -8.86 6.65 13.25
N PHE A 147 -9.15 5.47 12.72
CA PHE A 147 -8.37 4.26 12.91
C PHE A 147 -7.96 3.70 11.55
N ALA A 148 -6.70 3.30 11.41
CA ALA A 148 -6.24 2.61 10.22
C ALA A 148 -5.29 1.48 10.57
N LEU A 149 -5.43 0.35 9.88
CA LEU A 149 -4.58 -0.82 10.01
C LEU A 149 -3.99 -1.14 8.65
N MET A 150 -2.65 -1.08 8.53
CA MET A 150 -2.00 -1.25 7.24
C MET A 150 -0.59 -1.85 7.34
N ARG A 151 -0.14 -2.43 6.23
CA ARG A 151 1.28 -2.70 5.94
C ARG A 151 1.74 -1.77 4.81
N ARG A 152 1.61 -2.22 3.56
CA ARG A 152 1.78 -1.38 2.36
C ARG A 152 0.44 -0.79 1.93
N HIS A 153 -0.60 -1.59 2.02
CA HIS A 153 -2.00 -1.27 1.83
C HIS A 153 -2.78 -1.74 3.05
N GLY A 154 -3.88 -1.09 3.35
CA GLY A 154 -4.71 -1.42 4.48
C GLY A 154 -6.09 -0.80 4.37
N PHE A 155 -6.78 -0.75 5.48
CA PHE A 155 -8.10 -0.15 5.58
C PHE A 155 -8.13 0.88 6.71
N PHE A 156 -9.08 1.81 6.62
CA PHE A 156 -9.36 2.76 7.67
C PHE A 156 -10.86 2.85 7.95
N ILE A 157 -11.18 3.34 9.12
CA ILE A 157 -12.51 3.81 9.53
C ILE A 157 -12.36 5.19 10.16
N HIS A 158 -13.30 6.08 9.88
CA HIS A 158 -13.36 7.41 10.45
C HIS A 158 -14.81 7.72 10.84
N ALA A 159 -14.99 8.20 12.05
CA ALA A 159 -16.29 8.66 12.55
C ALA A 159 -16.12 10.05 13.14
N SER A 160 -17.01 10.97 12.79
CA SER A 160 -17.03 12.32 13.36
C SER A 160 -18.45 12.80 13.64
N SER A 161 -18.61 13.62 14.67
CA SER A 161 -19.88 14.21 15.05
C SER A 161 -19.68 15.52 15.81
N ASN A 162 -20.60 16.46 15.66
CA ASN A 162 -20.68 17.64 16.50
C ASN A 162 -21.38 17.39 17.85
N LEU A 163 -21.78 16.13 18.13
CA LEU A 163 -22.46 15.65 19.33
C LEU A 163 -23.77 16.38 19.64
N LYS A 164 -24.32 17.14 18.70
CA LYS A 164 -25.57 17.86 18.82
C LYS A 164 -26.71 17.11 18.14
N ARG A 165 -27.93 17.26 18.67
CA ARG A 165 -29.15 16.70 18.10
C ARG A 165 -30.14 17.83 17.82
N ILE A 166 -30.86 17.75 16.72
CA ILE A 166 -31.94 18.69 16.43
C ILE A 166 -33.16 18.44 17.34
N GLY A 167 -33.38 17.19 17.71
CA GLY A 167 -34.58 16.79 18.48
C GLY A 167 -35.81 16.66 17.58
N SER A 168 -37.02 16.78 18.18
CA SER A 168 -38.29 16.81 17.45
C SER A 168 -38.43 18.12 16.68
N THR A 169 -38.92 18.05 15.46
CA THR A 169 -39.27 19.19 14.62
C THR A 169 -40.75 19.13 14.30
N GLU A 170 -41.42 20.28 14.29
CA GLU A 170 -42.86 20.39 14.04
C GLU A 170 -43.20 20.35 12.55
N GLY A 171 -42.18 20.42 11.68
CA GLY A 171 -42.34 20.39 10.24
C GLY A 171 -41.05 20.73 9.53
N THR A 172 -41.18 21.09 8.26
CA THR A 172 -40.07 21.49 7.40
C THR A 172 -40.24 22.88 6.84
N CYS A 173 -39.14 23.51 6.42
CA CYS A 173 -39.13 24.75 5.68
C CYS A 173 -38.05 24.71 4.59
N ASN A 174 -38.24 25.58 3.58
CA ASN A 174 -37.24 25.78 2.53
C ASN A 174 -36.12 26.77 2.99
N LYS A 175 -35.13 27.04 2.12
CA LYS A 175 -34.05 27.96 2.37
C LYS A 175 -34.50 29.39 2.70
N GLU A 176 -35.66 29.80 2.19
CA GLU A 176 -36.23 31.11 2.44
C GLU A 176 -37.07 31.17 3.72
N GLY A 177 -37.36 30.02 4.31
CA GLY A 177 -38.10 29.87 5.56
C GLY A 177 -39.60 29.67 5.39
N TYR A 178 -40.14 29.38 4.18
CA TYR A 178 -41.54 29.04 3.97
C TYR A 178 -41.78 27.57 4.27
N THR A 179 -42.92 27.29 4.90
CA THR A 179 -43.41 25.92 5.10
C THR A 179 -44.08 25.38 3.84
N PRO A 180 -44.04 24.07 3.57
CA PRO A 180 -44.66 23.48 2.39
C PRO A 180 -46.15 23.83 2.28
N GLY A 181 -46.54 24.34 1.12
CA GLY A 181 -47.94 24.69 0.83
C GLY A 181 -48.43 25.99 1.46
N SER A 182 -47.58 26.75 2.15
CA SER A 182 -47.93 28.06 2.73
C SER A 182 -47.25 29.21 1.97
N SER A 183 -48.04 30.23 1.67
CA SER A 183 -47.56 31.50 1.17
C SER A 183 -47.13 32.45 2.29
N ILE A 184 -47.40 32.09 3.55
CA ILE A 184 -47.10 32.91 4.72
C ILE A 184 -45.80 32.36 5.34
N LYS A 185 -44.82 33.23 5.48
CA LYS A 185 -43.57 32.91 6.14
C LYS A 185 -43.73 33.00 7.66
N PRO A 186 -43.46 31.94 8.43
CA PRO A 186 -43.39 32.01 9.89
C PRO A 186 -42.33 33.00 10.35
N TYR A 187 -42.54 33.62 11.53
CA TYR A 187 -41.53 34.43 12.17
C TYR A 187 -40.53 33.52 12.90
N TYR A 188 -39.25 33.80 12.74
CA TYR A 188 -38.13 33.04 13.36
C TYR A 188 -37.45 33.87 14.44
N THR A 189 -36.97 33.19 15.48
CA THR A 189 -36.24 33.82 16.58
C THR A 189 -34.76 34.14 16.23
N GLY A 190 -34.27 33.56 15.14
CA GLY A 190 -32.86 33.57 14.77
C GLY A 190 -32.04 32.44 15.40
N ASN A 191 -32.60 31.69 16.34
CA ASN A 191 -31.92 30.54 16.92
C ASN A 191 -31.89 29.36 15.94
N THR A 192 -30.75 28.69 15.85
CA THR A 192 -30.55 27.54 14.97
C THR A 192 -30.02 26.32 15.75
N ARG A 193 -30.40 25.14 15.31
CA ARG A 193 -29.83 23.88 15.77
C ARG A 193 -29.17 23.18 14.60
N HIS A 194 -27.94 22.74 14.80
CA HIS A 194 -27.16 22.02 13.79
C HIS A 194 -26.81 20.64 14.29
N GLN A 195 -27.02 19.62 13.47
CA GLN A 195 -26.57 18.26 13.71
C GLN A 195 -25.67 17.84 12.57
N ASN A 196 -24.46 17.38 12.90
CA ASN A 196 -23.54 16.86 11.90
C ASN A 196 -22.92 15.55 12.41
N TYR A 197 -22.95 14.52 11.58
CA TYR A 197 -22.17 13.31 11.79
C TYR A 197 -21.81 12.67 10.45
N THR A 198 -20.63 12.07 10.42
CA THR A 198 -20.14 11.27 9.28
C THR A 198 -19.51 9.99 9.79
N PHE A 199 -19.68 8.94 9.02
CA PHE A 199 -18.98 7.68 9.15
C PHE A 199 -18.46 7.27 7.78
N THR A 200 -17.14 7.04 7.65
CA THR A 200 -16.52 6.61 6.42
C THR A 200 -15.58 5.45 6.69
N ALA A 201 -15.43 4.58 5.71
CA ALA A 201 -14.47 3.49 5.71
C ALA A 201 -13.90 3.31 4.31
N GLY A 202 -12.67 2.85 4.21
CA GLY A 202 -12.03 2.71 2.91
C GLY A 202 -10.61 2.18 2.98
N ALA A 203 -9.89 2.41 1.88
CA ALA A 203 -8.53 1.96 1.71
C ALA A 203 -7.51 3.03 2.12
N ILE A 204 -6.35 2.57 2.58
CA ILE A 204 -5.18 3.41 2.85
C ILE A 204 -3.95 2.79 2.21
N HIS A 205 -3.17 3.62 1.53
CA HIS A 205 -2.04 3.23 0.70
C HIS A 205 -0.78 3.96 1.12
N HIS A 206 0.27 3.21 1.38
CA HIS A 206 1.60 3.75 1.64
C HIS A 206 2.24 4.19 0.31
N ILE A 207 2.52 5.48 0.16
CA ILE A 207 3.11 6.07 -1.05
C ILE A 207 4.63 6.15 -0.91
N THR A 208 5.11 6.78 0.17
CA THR A 208 6.54 6.93 0.45
C THR A 208 6.79 6.91 1.96
N HIS A 209 8.05 6.96 2.38
CA HIS A 209 8.41 6.91 3.80
C HIS A 209 7.63 7.93 4.62
N GLY A 210 6.77 7.40 5.52
CA GLY A 210 5.96 8.21 6.41
C GLY A 210 4.75 8.89 5.79
N PHE A 211 4.47 8.71 4.48
CA PHE A 211 3.35 9.34 3.80
C PHE A 211 2.39 8.32 3.21
N CYS A 212 1.10 8.46 3.52
CA CYS A 212 0.03 7.59 3.05
C CYS A 212 -1.10 8.42 2.42
N LEU A 213 -1.74 7.87 1.42
CA LEU A 213 -3.00 8.36 0.85
C LEU A 213 -4.13 7.45 1.32
N PHE A 214 -5.29 8.03 1.62
CA PHE A 214 -6.47 7.25 1.95
C PHE A 214 -7.71 7.80 1.27
N GLU A 215 -8.59 6.88 0.88
CA GLU A 215 -9.85 7.15 0.22
C GLU A 215 -10.92 6.23 0.77
N GLY A 216 -12.12 6.75 0.93
CA GLY A 216 -13.21 5.94 1.47
C GLY A 216 -14.58 6.53 1.20
N VAL A 217 -15.56 5.72 1.51
CA VAL A 217 -16.97 6.02 1.35
C VAL A 217 -17.74 5.69 2.62
N GLY A 218 -18.92 6.25 2.74
CA GLY A 218 -19.73 6.02 3.91
C GLY A 218 -21.05 6.76 3.87
N TYR A 219 -21.51 7.15 5.03
CA TYR A 219 -22.75 7.87 5.22
C TYR A 219 -22.54 9.09 6.11
N GLY A 220 -23.26 10.18 5.80
CA GLY A 220 -23.25 11.39 6.60
C GLY A 220 -24.61 12.04 6.65
N LYS A 221 -24.80 12.85 7.67
CA LYS A 221 -25.96 13.74 7.82
C LYS A 221 -25.48 15.07 8.39
N ALA A 222 -25.84 16.13 7.69
CA ALA A 222 -25.75 17.49 8.18
C ALA A 222 -27.15 18.10 8.09
N ALA A 223 -27.67 18.53 9.20
CA ALA A 223 -29.04 19.00 9.28
C ALA A 223 -29.09 20.31 10.09
N THR A 224 -29.93 21.22 9.61
CA THR A 224 -30.15 22.54 10.22
C THR A 224 -31.62 22.73 10.48
N ALA A 225 -31.98 23.17 11.67
CA ALA A 225 -33.33 23.52 12.05
C ALA A 225 -33.40 24.93 12.62
N TRP A 226 -34.46 25.67 12.27
CA TRP A 226 -34.72 27.04 12.68
C TRP A 226 -35.84 27.12 13.67
N GLN A 227 -35.68 27.88 14.74
CA GLN A 227 -36.70 28.06 15.77
C GLN A 227 -37.72 29.12 15.34
N GLN A 228 -39.00 28.77 15.37
CA GLN A 228 -40.10 29.69 15.22
C GLN A 228 -40.32 30.51 16.48
N THR A 229 -40.86 31.71 16.33
CA THR A 229 -41.40 32.48 17.48
C THR A 229 -42.63 31.80 18.07
N GLU A 230 -42.96 32.08 19.34
CA GLU A 230 -44.16 31.53 20.00
C GLU A 230 -45.44 31.87 19.24
N SER A 231 -45.52 33.05 18.64
CA SER A 231 -46.65 33.49 17.77
C SER A 231 -46.78 32.65 16.50
N SER A 232 -45.76 31.94 16.08
CA SER A 232 -45.73 31.09 14.90
C SER A 232 -45.67 29.59 15.21
N GLY A 233 -45.83 29.19 16.51
CA GLY A 233 -45.83 27.81 16.95
C GLY A 233 -44.72 27.46 17.97
N GLY A 234 -43.65 28.25 18.07
CA GLY A 234 -42.60 28.11 19.10
C GLY A 234 -41.61 26.96 18.88
N GLY A 235 -41.91 26.04 17.95
CA GLY A 235 -41.10 24.83 17.69
C GLY A 235 -39.95 25.04 16.71
N TYR A 236 -39.26 23.95 16.37
CA TYR A 236 -38.22 23.96 15.34
C TYR A 236 -38.72 23.38 14.03
N LEU A 237 -38.42 24.05 12.91
CA LEU A 237 -38.62 23.55 11.57
C LEU A 237 -37.31 23.09 10.98
N LEU A 238 -37.30 21.89 10.39
CA LEU A 238 -36.12 21.37 9.68
C LEU A 238 -36.00 22.10 8.34
N ASN A 239 -34.87 22.72 8.08
CA ASN A 239 -34.61 23.32 6.79
C ASN A 239 -34.14 22.25 5.79
N GLU A 240 -35.00 21.93 4.81
CA GLU A 240 -34.73 20.84 3.86
C GLU A 240 -33.56 21.17 2.93
N ASP A 241 -33.48 22.42 2.49
CA ASP A 241 -32.41 22.84 1.55
C ASP A 241 -31.04 22.90 2.19
N LEU A 242 -30.96 23.13 3.51
CA LEU A 242 -29.74 23.14 4.31
C LEU A 242 -29.49 21.78 5.00
N THR A 243 -30.34 20.80 4.74
CA THR A 243 -30.21 19.45 5.31
C THR A 243 -29.76 18.49 4.25
N HIS A 244 -28.55 17.96 4.42
CA HIS A 244 -27.96 16.99 3.52
C HIS A 244 -27.73 15.66 4.26
N LYS A 245 -28.18 14.57 3.66
CA LYS A 245 -28.01 13.22 4.21
C LYS A 245 -27.78 12.22 3.09
N GLY A 246 -26.99 11.19 3.36
CA GLY A 246 -26.75 10.12 2.40
C GLY A 246 -25.28 9.77 2.25
N PHE A 247 -24.92 9.41 1.05
CA PHE A 247 -23.57 8.99 0.70
C PHE A 247 -22.54 10.05 1.08
N ALA A 248 -21.48 9.61 1.76
CA ALA A 248 -20.32 10.43 2.07
C ALA A 248 -19.08 9.84 1.38
N ALA A 249 -18.23 10.70 0.86
CA ALA A 249 -16.93 10.33 0.31
C ALA A 249 -15.84 11.11 1.04
N GLN A 250 -14.70 10.45 1.26
CA GLN A 250 -13.55 11.02 1.93
C GLN A 250 -12.29 10.74 1.13
N LEU A 251 -11.44 11.77 0.99
CA LEU A 251 -10.10 11.66 0.44
C LEU A 251 -9.14 12.39 1.34
N GLY A 252 -7.97 11.80 1.63
CA GLY A 252 -7.04 12.43 2.54
C GLY A 252 -5.64 11.85 2.49
N VAL A 253 -4.76 12.51 3.24
CA VAL A 253 -3.35 12.17 3.40
C VAL A 253 -3.03 11.99 4.88
N LEU A 254 -2.12 11.05 5.16
CA LEU A 254 -1.60 10.80 6.49
C LEU A 254 -0.08 10.83 6.44
N ALA A 255 0.52 11.66 7.26
CA ALA A 255 1.96 11.76 7.45
C ALA A 255 2.35 11.22 8.82
N SER A 256 3.42 10.43 8.90
CA SER A 256 3.91 9.82 10.14
C SER A 256 5.36 10.17 10.37
N PHE A 257 5.63 10.76 11.52
CA PHE A 257 6.95 11.11 12.00
C PHE A 257 7.24 10.28 13.24
N ASN A 258 7.99 9.18 13.05
CA ASN A 258 8.28 8.23 14.12
C ASN A 258 6.97 7.61 14.69
N ARG A 259 6.53 8.01 15.88
CA ARG A 259 5.29 7.55 16.53
C ARG A 259 4.13 8.52 16.39
N VAL A 260 4.39 9.76 16.03
CA VAL A 260 3.35 10.77 15.85
C VAL A 260 2.85 10.71 14.41
N SER A 261 1.55 10.81 14.23
CA SER A 261 0.90 10.85 12.92
C SER A 261 -0.06 12.02 12.84
N ILE A 262 -0.08 12.66 11.68
CA ILE A 262 -0.96 13.78 11.36
C ILE A 262 -1.72 13.40 10.10
N ALA A 263 -3.01 13.67 10.05
CA ALA A 263 -3.84 13.46 8.87
C ALA A 263 -4.56 14.74 8.48
N ALA A 264 -4.81 14.89 7.18
CA ALA A 264 -5.68 15.91 6.62
C ALA A 264 -6.56 15.30 5.55
N SER A 265 -7.85 15.64 5.52
CA SER A 265 -8.79 15.12 4.54
C SER A 265 -9.90 16.08 4.21
N ALA A 266 -10.49 15.87 3.04
CA ALA A 266 -11.76 16.46 2.63
C ALA A 266 -12.84 15.38 2.65
N ILE A 267 -14.02 15.73 3.15
CA ILE A 267 -15.19 14.86 3.23
C ILE A 267 -16.34 15.59 2.55
N THR A 268 -17.11 14.90 1.74
CA THR A 268 -18.34 15.43 1.18
C THR A 268 -19.54 14.58 1.57
N ILE A 269 -20.67 15.20 1.87
CA ILE A 269 -21.95 14.54 2.16
C ILE A 269 -22.91 14.86 1.00
N ALA A 270 -23.45 13.82 0.36
CA ALA A 270 -24.35 13.90 -0.79
C ALA A 270 -23.81 14.76 -1.96
N GLY A 271 -22.49 15.00 -2.03
CA GLY A 271 -21.86 15.88 -3.02
C GLY A 271 -22.18 17.38 -2.84
N LYS A 272 -22.89 17.76 -1.79
CA LYS A 272 -23.38 19.12 -1.56
C LYS A 272 -22.67 19.82 -0.40
N GLN A 273 -22.48 19.14 0.70
CA GLN A 273 -21.79 19.71 1.85
C GLN A 273 -20.35 19.21 1.92
N TRP A 274 -19.41 20.13 2.11
CA TRP A 274 -17.99 19.83 2.23
C TRP A 274 -17.47 20.11 3.64
N GLN A 275 -16.57 19.26 4.09
CA GLN A 275 -15.92 19.34 5.39
C GLN A 275 -14.42 19.13 5.21
N GLY A 276 -13.60 20.00 5.80
CA GLY A 276 -12.18 19.78 5.98
C GLY A 276 -11.94 19.08 7.31
N SER A 277 -11.09 18.06 7.36
CA SER A 277 -10.73 17.38 8.61
C SER A 277 -9.23 17.33 8.79
N ILE A 278 -8.78 17.64 10.00
CA ILE A 278 -7.40 17.45 10.45
C ILE A 278 -7.38 16.48 11.63
N GLY A 279 -6.32 15.69 11.75
CA GLY A 279 -6.19 14.71 12.82
C GLY A 279 -4.76 14.63 13.33
N ILE A 280 -4.62 14.35 14.61
CA ILE A 280 -3.34 14.07 15.26
C ILE A 280 -3.47 12.81 16.11
N GLY A 281 -2.43 11.99 16.13
CA GLY A 281 -2.45 10.77 16.91
C GLY A 281 -1.15 9.98 16.86
N ILE A 282 -1.26 8.70 17.11
CA ILE A 282 -0.12 7.82 17.28
C ILE A 282 -0.11 6.66 16.28
N LYS A 283 1.10 6.25 15.91
CA LYS A 283 1.39 5.04 15.18
C LYS A 283 1.90 3.97 16.12
N ILE A 284 1.23 2.83 16.16
CA ILE A 284 1.61 1.64 16.92
C ILE A 284 2.06 0.56 15.93
N GLY A 285 3.27 0.06 16.06
CA GLY A 285 3.85 -0.98 15.21
C GLY A 285 5.33 -1.15 15.44
N LYS A 286 5.92 -2.28 15.00
CA LYS A 286 7.36 -2.50 15.10
C LYS A 286 8.08 -1.47 14.22
N GLN A 287 8.87 -0.61 14.85
CA GLN A 287 9.84 0.20 14.11
C GLN A 287 10.99 -0.70 13.66
N LYS A 288 11.38 -0.58 12.39
CA LYS A 288 12.70 -1.04 11.97
C LYS A 288 13.74 -0.16 12.66
N LYS A 289 14.55 -0.78 13.51
CA LYS A 289 15.85 -0.20 13.87
C LYS A 289 16.77 -0.24 12.67
#